data_fdbf124f013a57beab4985c1c96b50b0
#
_entry.id   fdbf124f013a57beab4985c1c96b50b0
#
_cell.length_a   1.000
_cell.length_b   1.000
_cell.length_c   1.000
_cell.angle_alpha   90.00
_cell.angle_beta   90.00
_cell.angle_gamma   90.00
#
_symmetry.space_group_name_H-M   'P 1'
#
loop_
_entity.id
_entity.type
_entity.pdbx_description
1 polymer ?
#
loop_
_entity_poly.entity_id
_entity_poly.type
_entity_poly.pdbx_seq_one_letter_code
_entity_poly.pdbx_strand_id
1 'polypeptide(L)'
;MLFRSIQEEEFTQVLEELQESAKGYDTYEAWFDHIKEYTEELNRQSKENQKEKEGVVVSTMHSTKGLEFERVFLPDVNEDVIPHKKSMKEEDVEEERRLFYVGVTRAKKYLHILSVKKLYNKDSRPSRFVEELRSRQEKRGVLHGK
;
A
#
# COMPACT_ATOMS: atom_id res chain seq x y z
N MET A 1 -12.97 -20.27 -7.65
CA MET A 1 -13.16 -19.07 -8.48
C MET A 1 -14.12 -18.15 -7.73
N LEU A 2 -13.59 -17.30 -6.85
CA LEU A 2 -14.39 -16.36 -6.06
C LEU A 2 -14.47 -15.05 -6.84
N PHE A 3 -15.55 -14.85 -7.56
CA PHE A 3 -15.99 -13.54 -7.98
C PHE A 3 -16.33 -12.75 -6.72
N ARG A 4 -15.40 -11.93 -6.26
CA ARG A 4 -15.68 -10.92 -5.25
C ARG A 4 -16.73 -10.00 -5.87
N SER A 5 -17.94 -10.01 -5.32
CA SER A 5 -18.96 -9.03 -5.72
C SER A 5 -18.40 -7.64 -5.42
N ILE A 6 -18.08 -6.91 -6.47
CA ILE A 6 -17.80 -5.47 -6.39
C ILE A 6 -19.07 -4.86 -5.82
N GLN A 7 -18.97 -4.10 -4.73
CA GLN A 7 -20.13 -3.41 -4.17
C GLN A 7 -20.64 -2.39 -5.21
N GLU A 8 -21.94 -2.20 -5.31
CA GLU A 8 -22.55 -1.31 -6.31
C GLU A 8 -21.92 0.11 -6.31
N GLU A 9 -21.59 0.63 -5.13
CA GLU A 9 -20.91 1.93 -4.98
C GLU A 9 -19.50 1.95 -5.61
N GLU A 10 -18.71 0.89 -5.41
CA GLU A 10 -17.37 0.78 -6.00
C GLU A 10 -17.44 0.64 -7.53
N PHE A 11 -18.46 -0.06 -8.03
CA PHE A 11 -18.69 -0.21 -9.48
C PHE A 11 -19.11 1.12 -10.11
N THR A 12 -20.01 1.85 -9.47
CA THR A 12 -20.46 3.17 -9.94
C THR A 12 -19.29 4.15 -10.00
N GLN A 13 -18.43 4.17 -8.97
CA GLN A 13 -17.26 5.03 -8.97
C GLN A 13 -16.30 4.70 -10.12
N VAL A 14 -16.03 3.42 -10.38
CA VAL A 14 -15.18 3.02 -11.51
C VAL A 14 -15.77 3.45 -12.85
N LEU A 15 -17.10 3.34 -13.02
CA LEU A 15 -17.77 3.79 -14.24
C LEU A 15 -17.68 5.31 -14.41
N GLU A 16 -17.84 6.09 -13.33
CA GLU A 16 -17.70 7.54 -13.36
C GLU A 16 -16.26 7.94 -13.73
N GLU A 17 -15.25 7.31 -13.16
CA GLU A 17 -13.85 7.53 -13.50
C GLU A 17 -13.53 7.20 -14.97
N LEU A 18 -14.06 6.08 -15.48
CA LEU A 18 -13.94 5.71 -16.89
C LEU A 18 -14.60 6.73 -17.80
N GLN A 19 -15.82 7.16 -17.46
CA GLN A 19 -16.54 8.18 -18.23
C GLN A 19 -15.80 9.51 -18.22
N GLU A 20 -15.25 9.92 -17.08
CA GLU A 20 -14.45 11.14 -16.96
C GLU A 20 -13.19 11.09 -17.81
N SER A 21 -12.50 9.95 -17.81
CA SER A 21 -11.27 9.75 -18.60
C SER A 21 -11.52 9.81 -20.11
N ALA A 22 -12.75 9.48 -20.56
CA ALA A 22 -13.11 9.51 -21.96
C ALA A 22 -13.49 10.90 -22.50
N LYS A 23 -13.83 11.85 -21.61
CA LYS A 23 -14.35 13.19 -22.02
C LYS A 23 -13.38 14.03 -22.85
N GLY A 24 -12.08 13.75 -22.78
CA GLY A 24 -11.07 14.47 -23.54
C GLY A 24 -10.87 14.01 -24.99
N TYR A 25 -11.67 13.03 -25.45
CA TYR A 25 -11.49 12.39 -26.75
C TYR A 25 -12.73 12.49 -27.61
N ASP A 26 -12.57 12.80 -28.90
CA ASP A 26 -13.67 12.95 -29.83
C ASP A 26 -14.28 11.62 -30.29
N THR A 27 -13.50 10.52 -30.20
CA THR A 27 -13.93 9.17 -30.57
C THR A 27 -13.46 8.13 -29.56
N TYR A 28 -14.15 6.97 -29.51
CA TYR A 28 -13.76 5.86 -28.67
C TYR A 28 -12.40 5.26 -29.10
N GLU A 29 -12.13 5.23 -30.41
CA GLU A 29 -10.88 4.75 -30.96
C GLU A 29 -9.71 5.58 -30.43
N ALA A 30 -9.80 6.91 -30.46
CA ALA A 30 -8.76 7.80 -29.95
C ALA A 30 -8.52 7.61 -28.44
N TRP A 31 -9.59 7.38 -27.66
CA TRP A 31 -9.46 7.09 -26.24
C TRP A 31 -8.82 5.72 -25.97
N PHE A 32 -9.19 4.67 -26.72
CA PHE A 32 -8.57 3.35 -26.62
C PHE A 32 -7.10 3.37 -27.02
N ASP A 33 -6.75 4.09 -28.08
CA ASP A 33 -5.35 4.25 -28.50
C ASP A 33 -4.53 4.93 -27.40
N HIS A 34 -5.07 5.97 -26.77
CA HIS A 34 -4.41 6.61 -25.63
C HIS A 34 -4.20 5.63 -24.46
N ILE A 35 -5.23 4.86 -24.08
CA ILE A 35 -5.09 3.85 -23.01
C ILE A 35 -4.00 2.83 -23.35
N LYS A 36 -3.95 2.41 -24.61
CA LYS A 36 -2.92 1.47 -25.10
C LYS A 36 -1.52 2.08 -25.00
N GLU A 37 -1.33 3.29 -25.51
CA GLU A 37 -0.04 4.00 -25.45
C GLU A 37 0.40 4.20 -24.00
N TYR A 38 -0.51 4.62 -23.12
CA TYR A 38 -0.23 4.79 -21.69
C TYR A 38 0.19 3.49 -21.03
N THR A 39 -0.49 2.38 -21.35
CA THR A 39 -0.17 1.05 -20.82
C THR A 39 1.20 0.56 -21.34
N GLU A 40 1.51 0.80 -22.60
CA GLU A 40 2.82 0.47 -23.19
C GLU A 40 3.94 1.28 -22.54
N GLU A 41 3.71 2.56 -22.29
CA GLU A 41 4.67 3.44 -21.61
C GLU A 41 4.90 3.00 -20.16
N LEU A 42 3.86 2.66 -19.39
CA LEU A 42 4.01 2.09 -18.05
C LEU A 42 4.83 0.80 -18.04
N ASN A 43 4.57 -0.08 -19.01
CA ASN A 43 5.31 -1.32 -19.15
C ASN A 43 6.78 -1.09 -19.53
N ARG A 44 7.05 -0.09 -20.38
CA ARG A 44 8.41 0.34 -20.72
C ARG A 44 9.15 0.87 -19.50
N GLN A 45 8.53 1.79 -18.76
CA GLN A 45 9.10 2.37 -17.54
C GLN A 45 9.34 1.30 -16.48
N SER A 46 8.44 0.34 -16.34
CA SER A 46 8.62 -0.79 -15.42
C SER A 46 9.84 -1.64 -15.76
N LYS A 47 10.09 -1.90 -17.05
CA LYS A 47 11.27 -2.65 -17.52
C LYS A 47 12.57 -1.84 -17.37
N GLU A 48 12.53 -0.55 -17.62
CA GLU A 48 13.68 0.35 -17.44
C GLU A 48 14.02 0.56 -15.95
N ASN A 49 13.02 0.55 -15.07
CA ASN A 49 13.21 0.67 -13.63
C ASN A 49 13.84 -0.58 -12.98
N GLN A 50 13.94 -1.71 -13.69
CA GLN A 50 14.69 -2.87 -13.23
C GLN A 50 16.22 -2.71 -13.34
N LYS A 51 16.73 -1.71 -14.07
CA LYS A 51 18.14 -1.33 -14.00
C LYS A 51 18.32 -0.46 -12.76
N GLU A 52 19.30 -0.79 -11.92
CA GLU A 52 19.65 -0.05 -10.69
C GLU A 52 19.70 1.47 -10.98
N LYS A 53 18.59 2.16 -10.71
CA LYS A 53 18.54 3.61 -10.73
C LYS A 53 18.74 4.09 -9.30
N GLU A 54 19.69 4.98 -9.08
CA GLU A 54 19.74 5.78 -7.87
C GLU A 54 18.42 6.55 -7.74
N GLY A 55 17.69 6.37 -6.65
CA GLY A 55 16.43 7.05 -6.45
C GLY A 55 15.55 6.43 -5.36
N VAL A 56 14.34 6.96 -5.24
CA VAL A 56 13.31 6.45 -4.33
C VAL A 56 12.44 5.44 -5.08
N VAL A 57 12.33 4.24 -4.50
CA VAL A 57 11.44 3.20 -5.01
C VAL A 57 10.11 3.29 -4.28
N VAL A 58 9.02 3.45 -5.02
CA VAL A 58 7.65 3.36 -4.50
C VAL A 58 7.08 2.01 -4.92
N SER A 59 6.57 1.25 -3.93
CA SER A 59 6.12 -0.12 -4.18
C SER A 59 5.08 -0.54 -3.15
N THR A 60 4.27 -1.55 -3.46
CA THR A 60 3.40 -2.18 -2.46
C THR A 60 4.20 -3.15 -1.60
N MET A 61 3.76 -3.39 -0.36
CA MET A 61 4.40 -4.37 0.52
C MET A 61 4.43 -5.78 -0.10
N HIS A 62 3.41 -6.15 -0.86
CA HIS A 62 3.35 -7.45 -1.55
C HIS A 62 4.48 -7.61 -2.58
N SER A 63 4.73 -6.58 -3.39
CA SER A 63 5.74 -6.63 -4.45
C SER A 63 7.17 -6.48 -3.96
N THR A 64 7.37 -6.10 -2.69
CA THR A 64 8.70 -6.00 -2.08
C THR A 64 9.23 -7.31 -1.51
N LYS A 65 8.49 -8.41 -1.63
CA LYS A 65 8.94 -9.72 -1.14
C LYS A 65 10.28 -10.12 -1.79
N GLY A 66 11.28 -10.38 -0.95
CA GLY A 66 12.63 -10.73 -1.42
C GLY A 66 13.56 -9.55 -1.70
N LEU A 67 13.04 -8.31 -1.69
CA LEU A 67 13.86 -7.10 -1.82
C LEU A 67 14.26 -6.58 -0.44
N GLU A 68 15.34 -5.80 -0.36
CA GLU A 68 15.78 -5.15 0.86
C GLU A 68 16.35 -3.76 0.53
N PHE A 69 16.10 -2.79 1.40
CA PHE A 69 16.49 -1.40 1.22
C PHE A 69 17.20 -0.88 2.47
N GLU A 70 18.16 0.01 2.32
CA GLU A 70 18.82 0.65 3.47
C GLU A 70 17.82 1.38 4.37
N ARG A 71 16.85 2.06 3.74
CA ARG A 71 15.84 2.87 4.41
C ARG A 71 14.46 2.59 3.83
N VAL A 72 13.51 2.33 4.70
CA VAL A 72 12.12 2.07 4.35
C VAL A 72 11.22 3.06 5.07
N PHE A 73 10.28 3.61 4.35
CA PHE A 73 9.19 4.43 4.87
C PHE A 73 7.87 3.67 4.62
N LEU A 74 7.11 3.45 5.69
CA LEU A 74 5.76 2.89 5.63
C LEU A 74 4.79 4.02 6.00
N PRO A 75 4.19 4.72 5.03
CA PRO A 75 3.21 5.77 5.30
C PRO A 75 1.85 5.16 5.66
N ASP A 76 0.99 5.99 6.26
CA ASP A 76 -0.41 5.70 6.57
C ASP A 76 -0.64 4.40 7.34
N VAL A 77 0.29 4.06 8.26
CA VAL A 77 0.13 2.89 9.13
C VAL A 77 -0.84 3.23 10.25
N ASN A 78 -2.09 3.36 9.86
CA ASN A 78 -3.22 3.71 10.70
C ASN A 78 -4.19 2.53 10.84
N GLU A 79 -4.96 2.51 11.92
CA GLU A 79 -6.10 1.61 12.06
C GLU A 79 -7.08 1.85 10.91
N ASP A 80 -7.77 0.82 10.45
CA ASP A 80 -8.67 0.80 9.29
C ASP A 80 -7.96 0.92 7.91
N VAL A 81 -6.65 1.18 7.89
CA VAL A 81 -5.78 1.12 6.70
C VAL A 81 -4.92 -0.14 6.76
N ILE A 82 -4.21 -0.34 7.87
CA ILE A 82 -3.43 -1.53 8.20
C ILE A 82 -3.67 -1.87 9.67
N PRO A 83 -4.44 -2.94 10.00
CA PRO A 83 -5.22 -3.77 9.09
C PRO A 83 -6.33 -3.01 8.39
N HIS A 84 -6.68 -3.46 7.17
CA HIS A 84 -7.76 -2.84 6.42
C HIS A 84 -9.11 -3.03 7.13
N LYS A 85 -9.98 -2.01 7.09
CA LYS A 85 -11.30 -1.99 7.78
C LYS A 85 -12.22 -3.18 7.43
N LYS A 86 -12.02 -3.83 6.27
CA LYS A 86 -12.78 -5.01 5.84
C LYS A 86 -12.22 -6.32 6.41
N SER A 87 -11.03 -6.31 7.04
CA SER A 87 -10.40 -7.47 7.66
C SER A 87 -11.03 -7.72 9.03
N MET A 88 -12.24 -8.31 9.04
CA MET A 88 -13.06 -8.46 10.25
C MET A 88 -12.81 -9.80 10.96
N LYS A 89 -12.33 -10.81 10.27
CA LYS A 89 -12.01 -12.12 10.84
C LYS A 89 -10.57 -12.12 11.34
N GLU A 90 -10.32 -12.90 12.37
CA GLU A 90 -8.98 -13.09 12.93
C GLU A 90 -7.97 -13.53 11.86
N GLU A 91 -8.37 -14.42 10.97
CA GLU A 91 -7.53 -14.90 9.87
C GLU A 91 -7.14 -13.79 8.91
N ASP A 92 -8.07 -12.88 8.59
CA ASP A 92 -7.80 -11.73 7.73
C ASP A 92 -6.83 -10.73 8.40
N VAL A 93 -7.01 -10.50 9.72
CA VAL A 93 -6.12 -9.64 10.50
C VAL A 93 -4.71 -10.23 10.60
N GLU A 94 -4.58 -11.57 10.73
CA GLU A 94 -3.29 -12.24 10.74
C GLU A 94 -2.58 -12.17 9.38
N GLU A 95 -3.31 -12.19 8.27
CA GLU A 95 -2.71 -12.00 6.95
C GLU A 95 -2.22 -10.55 6.76
N GLU A 96 -2.99 -9.55 7.18
CA GLU A 96 -2.56 -8.16 7.22
C GLU A 96 -1.32 -7.96 8.12
N ARG A 97 -1.25 -8.67 9.24
CA ARG A 97 -0.09 -8.68 10.14
C ARG A 97 1.14 -9.25 9.45
N ARG A 98 1.01 -10.33 8.68
CA ARG A 98 2.11 -10.91 7.89
C ARG A 98 2.58 -9.95 6.83
N LEU A 99 1.65 -9.26 6.15
CA LEU A 99 1.97 -8.26 5.15
C LEU A 99 2.73 -7.08 5.77
N PHE A 100 2.25 -6.57 6.91
CA PHE A 100 2.94 -5.52 7.65
C PHE A 100 4.36 -5.96 8.07
N TYR A 101 4.52 -7.19 8.54
CA TYR A 101 5.82 -7.77 8.88
C TYR A 101 6.75 -7.83 7.65
N VAL A 102 6.24 -8.19 6.47
CA VAL A 102 7.02 -8.15 5.22
C VAL A 102 7.54 -6.73 4.99
N GLY A 103 6.70 -5.70 5.08
CA GLY A 103 7.13 -4.31 4.92
C GLY A 103 8.21 -3.90 5.92
N VAL A 104 8.03 -4.23 7.21
CA VAL A 104 8.99 -3.93 8.29
C VAL A 104 10.35 -4.58 8.03
N THR A 105 10.36 -5.84 7.59
CA THR A 105 11.60 -6.60 7.35
C THR A 105 12.34 -6.20 6.08
N ARG A 106 11.81 -5.29 5.28
CA ARG A 106 12.52 -4.77 4.08
C ARG A 106 13.62 -3.78 4.44
N ALA A 107 13.62 -3.25 5.67
CA ALA A 107 14.60 -2.27 6.11
C ALA A 107 15.89 -2.94 6.63
N LYS A 108 17.04 -2.61 6.00
CA LYS A 108 18.36 -3.05 6.48
C LYS A 108 18.86 -2.23 7.66
N LYS A 109 18.67 -0.90 7.61
CA LYS A 109 19.21 0.02 8.63
C LYS A 109 18.15 0.90 9.28
N TYR A 110 17.29 1.50 8.49
CA TYR A 110 16.35 2.50 8.97
C TYR A 110 14.92 2.18 8.55
N LEU A 111 14.03 2.09 9.52
CA LEU A 111 12.61 1.91 9.33
C LEU A 111 11.87 3.13 9.89
N HIS A 112 11.06 3.76 9.06
CA HIS A 112 10.19 4.85 9.42
C HIS A 112 8.74 4.42 9.23
N ILE A 113 8.00 4.31 10.34
CA ILE A 113 6.58 3.99 10.32
C ILE A 113 5.85 5.30 10.62
N LEU A 114 5.01 5.72 9.69
CA LEU A 114 4.29 6.99 9.75
C LEU A 114 2.80 6.74 9.92
N SER A 115 2.19 7.49 10.83
CA SER A 115 0.74 7.51 11.02
C SER A 115 0.25 8.95 11.10
N VAL A 116 -0.96 9.19 10.63
CA VAL A 116 -1.60 10.50 10.63
C VAL A 116 -2.69 10.57 11.70
N LYS A 117 -2.92 11.77 12.25
CA LYS A 117 -4.00 12.00 13.23
C LYS A 117 -5.37 12.12 12.59
N LYS A 118 -5.40 12.49 11.31
CA LYS A 118 -6.63 12.60 10.52
C LYS A 118 -6.42 11.99 9.14
N LEU A 119 -7.38 11.18 8.72
CA LEU A 119 -7.45 10.59 7.40
C LEU A 119 -8.81 10.93 6.80
N TYR A 120 -8.84 11.52 5.59
CA TYR A 120 -10.07 11.98 4.94
C TYR A 120 -10.99 12.81 5.87
N ASN A 121 -10.41 13.78 6.61
CA ASN A 121 -11.09 14.63 7.60
C ASN A 121 -11.73 13.90 8.80
N LYS A 122 -11.44 12.62 8.99
CA LYS A 122 -11.85 11.84 10.17
C LYS A 122 -10.66 11.61 11.09
N ASP A 123 -10.89 11.63 12.38
CA ASP A 123 -9.86 11.28 13.36
C ASP A 123 -9.40 9.84 13.12
N SER A 124 -8.09 9.66 13.15
CA SER A 124 -7.43 8.38 12.93
C SER A 124 -6.38 8.13 14.00
N ARG A 125 -6.13 6.87 14.29
CA ARG A 125 -5.14 6.43 15.28
C ARG A 125 -4.09 5.53 14.64
N PRO A 126 -2.90 5.41 15.22
CA PRO A 126 -1.90 4.45 14.77
C PRO A 126 -2.47 3.03 14.72
N SER A 127 -1.98 2.24 13.79
CA SER A 127 -2.31 0.82 13.69
C SER A 127 -2.01 0.07 14.99
N ARG A 128 -2.87 -0.88 15.35
CA ARG A 128 -2.63 -1.83 16.46
C ARG A 128 -1.30 -2.55 16.32
N PHE A 129 -0.83 -2.79 15.11
CA PHE A 129 0.46 -3.46 14.87
C PHE A 129 1.65 -2.60 15.30
N VAL A 130 1.54 -1.27 15.21
CA VAL A 130 2.56 -0.34 15.73
C VAL A 130 2.57 -0.37 17.26
N GLU A 131 1.42 -0.41 17.89
CA GLU A 131 1.30 -0.48 19.35
C GLU A 131 1.89 -1.79 19.88
N GLU A 132 1.65 -2.90 19.20
CA GLU A 132 2.26 -4.19 19.52
C GLU A 132 3.80 -4.18 19.41
N LEU A 133 4.35 -3.53 18.38
CA LEU A 133 5.80 -3.36 18.25
C LEU A 133 6.39 -2.54 19.40
N ARG A 134 5.74 -1.43 19.78
CA ARG A 134 6.18 -0.58 20.89
C ARG A 134 6.18 -1.33 22.21
N SER A 135 5.10 -2.03 22.53
CA SER A 135 4.99 -2.80 23.76
C SER A 135 6.03 -3.92 23.87
N ARG A 136 6.43 -4.52 22.76
CA ARG A 136 7.49 -5.52 22.74
C ARG A 136 8.87 -4.91 22.94
N GLN A 137 9.12 -3.71 22.43
CA GLN A 137 10.39 -3.00 22.65
C GLN A 137 10.55 -2.56 24.10
N GLU A 138 9.50 -2.03 24.71
CA GLU A 138 9.51 -1.66 26.14
C GLU A 138 9.82 -2.87 27.03
N LYS A 139 9.19 -4.01 26.78
CA LYS A 139 9.50 -5.25 27.52
C LYS A 139 10.93 -5.73 27.34
N ARG A 140 11.55 -5.52 26.16
CA ARG A 140 12.96 -5.85 25.91
C ARG A 140 13.92 -4.84 26.55
N GLY A 141 13.57 -3.55 26.53
CA GLY A 141 14.37 -2.51 27.18
C GLY A 141 14.48 -2.69 28.70
N VAL A 142 13.44 -3.18 29.34
CA VAL A 142 13.43 -3.51 30.79
C VAL A 142 14.34 -4.70 31.12
N LEU A 143 14.63 -5.60 30.18
CA LEU A 143 15.50 -6.75 30.38
C LEU A 143 17.00 -6.41 30.21
N HIS A 144 17.37 -5.25 29.68
CA HIS A 144 18.75 -4.80 29.49
C HIS A 144 19.16 -3.70 30.49
N GLY A 145 18.30 -3.37 31.43
CA GLY A 145 18.52 -2.38 32.50
C GLY A 145 18.80 -3.01 33.85
N LYS A 146 19.72 -4.02 33.90
CA LYS A 146 20.33 -4.52 35.14
C LYS A 146 21.82 -4.71 34.94
#